data_215de663fcd21e18b39d40d80a8921c1
#
_entry.id   215de663fcd21e18b39d40d80a8921c1
#
_cell.length_a   1.000
_cell.length_b   1.000
_cell.length_c   1.000
_cell.angle_alpha   90.00
_cell.angle_beta   90.00
_cell.angle_gamma   90.00
#
_symmetry.space_group_name_H-M   'P 1'
#
loop_
_entity.id
_entity.type
_entity.pdbx_description
1 polymer ?
#
loop_
_entity_poly.entity_id
_entity_poly.type
_entity_poly.pdbx_seq_one_letter_code
_entity_poly.pdbx_strand_id
1 'polypeptide(L)'
;MKRLLAIGEALIDFIPNTTDSKLKDVEGFSRQVGGAPCNVACTTTKLGGKAEMITQLGNDAFGDLIVETLENLDVGTQYLKRTDEANTALAFVSLTKDGERDFSFYRKPSADMLYNGQIMGNKQVC
;
A
#
# COMPACT_ATOMS: atom_id res chain seq x y z
N MET A 1 2.06 4.45 26.14
CA MET A 1 1.90 3.19 25.41
C MET A 1 2.69 3.24 24.11
N LYS A 2 3.46 2.22 23.83
CA LYS A 2 4.27 2.16 22.63
C LYS A 2 3.41 1.87 21.40
N ARG A 3 3.76 2.47 20.28
CA ARG A 3 3.12 2.19 19.00
C ARG A 3 4.18 1.99 17.91
N LEU A 4 3.83 1.17 16.93
CA LEU A 4 4.69 0.91 15.78
C LEU A 4 4.50 2.02 14.75
N LEU A 5 5.60 2.53 14.22
CA LEU A 5 5.56 3.44 13.08
C LEU A 5 6.04 2.66 11.86
N ALA A 6 5.16 2.42 10.90
CA ALA A 6 5.49 1.75 9.66
C ALA A 6 5.72 2.80 8.58
N ILE A 7 6.91 2.83 8.02
CA ILE A 7 7.31 3.82 7.02
C ILE A 7 7.60 3.11 5.71
N GLY A 8 6.97 3.56 4.65
CA GLY A 8 7.24 3.03 3.31
C GLY A 8 6.00 2.97 2.45
N GLU A 9 5.96 1.99 1.55
CA GLU A 9 4.87 1.89 0.58
C GLU A 9 3.59 1.33 1.17
N ALA A 10 2.49 1.86 0.69
CA ALA A 10 1.18 1.24 0.71
C ALA A 10 0.68 1.27 -0.73
N LEU A 11 0.16 0.18 -1.20
CA LEU A 11 -0.22 0.03 -2.60
C LEU A 11 -1.45 -0.87 -2.73
N ILE A 12 -1.98 -0.95 -3.94
CA ILE A 12 -3.06 -1.87 -4.26
C ILE A 12 -2.49 -3.03 -5.06
N ASP A 13 -2.69 -4.25 -4.55
CA ASP A 13 -2.37 -5.48 -5.26
C ASP A 13 -3.59 -5.93 -6.07
N PHE A 14 -3.40 -6.14 -7.35
CA PHE A 14 -4.40 -6.73 -8.24
C PHE A 14 -4.05 -8.20 -8.44
N ILE A 15 -4.88 -9.07 -7.88
CA ILE A 15 -4.68 -10.51 -7.86
C ILE A 15 -5.60 -11.14 -8.91
N PRO A 16 -5.07 -11.93 -9.86
CA PRO A 16 -5.88 -12.48 -10.94
C PRO A 16 -6.92 -13.46 -10.41
N ASN A 17 -8.09 -13.48 -11.06
CA ASN A 17 -9.14 -14.45 -10.75
C ASN A 17 -8.87 -15.82 -11.36
N THR A 18 -7.85 -15.92 -12.21
CA THR A 18 -7.45 -17.17 -12.86
C THR A 18 -5.99 -17.48 -12.55
N THR A 19 -5.66 -18.76 -12.52
CA THR A 19 -4.28 -19.22 -12.39
C THR A 19 -3.72 -19.62 -13.76
N ASP A 20 -2.38 -19.70 -13.84
CA ASP A 20 -1.67 -20.19 -15.02
C ASP A 20 -1.93 -19.36 -16.28
N SER A 21 -2.15 -18.06 -16.11
CA SER A 21 -2.32 -17.13 -17.22
C SER A 21 -1.24 -16.06 -17.16
N LYS A 22 -0.74 -15.68 -18.33
CA LYS A 22 0.12 -14.50 -18.43
C LYS A 22 -0.69 -13.28 -18.06
N LEU A 23 -0.05 -12.29 -17.48
CA LEU A 23 -0.73 -11.08 -17.02
C LEU A 23 -1.56 -10.42 -18.13
N LYS A 24 -1.06 -10.41 -19.36
CA LYS A 24 -1.78 -9.84 -20.52
C LYS A 24 -3.08 -10.56 -20.85
N ASP A 25 -3.22 -11.80 -20.42
CA ASP A 25 -4.38 -12.64 -20.75
C ASP A 25 -5.39 -12.73 -19.61
N VAL A 26 -5.08 -12.13 -18.46
CA VAL A 26 -6.00 -12.10 -17.31
C VAL A 26 -7.09 -11.07 -17.54
N GLU A 27 -8.34 -11.50 -17.49
CA GLU A 27 -9.49 -10.62 -17.75
C GLU A 27 -10.09 -10.02 -16.48
N GLY A 28 -9.82 -10.61 -15.32
CA GLY A 28 -10.40 -10.14 -14.07
C GLY A 28 -9.44 -10.24 -12.90
N PHE A 29 -9.54 -9.26 -11.99
CA PHE A 29 -8.69 -9.16 -10.81
C PHE A 29 -9.52 -8.85 -9.58
N SER A 30 -9.06 -9.35 -8.43
CA SER A 30 -9.49 -8.88 -7.12
C SER A 30 -8.43 -7.92 -6.58
N ARG A 31 -8.86 -6.86 -5.92
CA ARG A 31 -7.95 -5.86 -5.37
C ARG A 31 -7.77 -6.04 -3.87
N GLN A 32 -6.55 -5.82 -3.39
CA GLN A 32 -6.23 -5.83 -1.96
C GLN A 32 -5.27 -4.69 -1.63
N VAL A 33 -5.42 -4.12 -0.46
CA VAL A 33 -4.44 -3.19 0.08
C VAL A 33 -3.22 -3.99 0.52
N GLY A 34 -2.04 -3.58 0.06
CA GLY A 34 -0.79 -4.30 0.31
C GLY A 34 0.40 -3.37 0.49
N GLY A 35 1.58 -3.94 0.30
CA GLY A 35 2.85 -3.31 0.60
C GLY A 35 3.36 -3.80 1.95
N ALA A 36 4.65 -4.15 2.03
CA ALA A 36 5.19 -4.75 3.24
C ALA A 36 5.01 -3.90 4.50
N PRO A 37 5.34 -2.59 4.49
CA PRO A 37 5.12 -1.76 5.69
C PRO A 37 3.65 -1.66 6.07
N CYS A 38 2.77 -1.54 5.11
CA CYS A 38 1.33 -1.47 5.33
C CYS A 38 0.81 -2.77 5.97
N ASN A 39 1.27 -3.91 5.46
CA ASN A 39 0.89 -5.22 6.02
C ASN A 39 1.34 -5.37 7.47
N VAL A 40 2.54 -4.89 7.80
CA VAL A 40 3.04 -4.91 9.19
C VAL A 40 2.15 -4.06 10.10
N ALA A 41 1.79 -2.85 9.68
CA ALA A 41 0.92 -1.98 10.45
C ALA A 41 -0.46 -2.60 10.69
N CYS A 42 -1.06 -3.15 9.65
CA CYS A 42 -2.38 -3.79 9.73
C CYS A 42 -2.35 -5.02 10.64
N THR A 43 -1.32 -5.85 10.53
CA THR A 43 -1.17 -7.03 11.38
C THR A 43 -1.00 -6.63 12.84
N THR A 44 -0.22 -5.58 13.11
CA THR A 44 -0.01 -5.08 14.47
C THR A 44 -1.34 -4.71 15.13
N THR A 45 -2.19 -3.97 14.45
CA THR A 45 -3.49 -3.56 15.01
C THR A 45 -4.44 -4.73 15.16
N LYS A 46 -4.43 -5.68 14.23
CA LYS A 46 -5.23 -6.91 14.33
C LYS A 46 -4.85 -7.76 15.55
N LEU A 47 -3.60 -7.68 15.97
CA LEU A 47 -3.12 -8.41 17.15
C LEU A 47 -3.27 -7.60 18.44
N GLY A 48 -3.98 -6.49 18.41
CA GLY A 48 -4.26 -5.67 19.59
C GLY A 48 -3.22 -4.59 19.89
N GLY A 49 -2.22 -4.44 19.04
CA GLY A 49 -1.23 -3.37 19.16
C GLY A 49 -1.70 -2.06 18.58
N LYS A 50 -0.84 -1.05 18.66
CA LYS A 50 -1.07 0.25 18.03
C LYS A 50 -0.03 0.49 16.95
N ALA A 51 -0.48 0.99 15.80
CA ALA A 51 0.40 1.29 14.68
C ALA A 51 -0.06 2.53 13.95
N GLU A 52 0.89 3.22 13.35
CA GLU A 52 0.63 4.32 12.43
C GLU A 52 1.36 4.08 11.12
N MET A 53 0.74 4.48 10.02
CA MET A 53 1.33 4.36 8.70
C MET A 53 1.85 5.72 8.24
N ILE A 54 3.11 5.75 7.86
CA ILE A 54 3.77 6.95 7.32
C ILE A 54 4.08 6.68 5.87
N THR A 55 3.31 7.28 4.97
CA THR A 55 3.44 7.09 3.53
C THR A 55 2.82 8.26 2.78
N GLN A 56 2.92 8.22 1.47
CA GLN A 56 2.26 9.18 0.60
C GLN A 56 1.45 8.44 -0.45
N LEU A 57 0.21 8.90 -0.64
CA LEU A 57 -0.74 8.33 -1.61
C LEU A 57 -1.18 9.41 -2.59
N GLY A 58 -1.61 8.98 -3.77
CA GLY A 58 -2.20 9.90 -4.73
C GLY A 58 -3.59 10.37 -4.30
N ASN A 59 -4.00 11.51 -4.81
CA ASN A 59 -5.38 11.99 -4.70
C ASN A 59 -6.24 11.27 -5.74
N ASP A 60 -6.46 9.98 -5.52
CA ASP A 60 -7.18 9.10 -6.43
C ASP A 60 -8.01 8.08 -5.65
N ALA A 61 -8.83 7.32 -6.36
CA ALA A 61 -9.73 6.35 -5.77
C ALA A 61 -8.98 5.25 -4.98
N PHE A 62 -7.80 4.86 -5.43
CA PHE A 62 -7.02 3.85 -4.74
C PHE A 62 -6.37 4.39 -3.47
N GLY A 63 -5.96 5.65 -3.48
CA GLY A 63 -5.54 6.33 -2.25
C GLY A 63 -6.66 6.38 -1.23
N ASP A 64 -7.87 6.69 -1.66
CA ASP A 64 -9.06 6.69 -0.80
C ASP A 64 -9.32 5.32 -0.21
N LEU A 65 -9.21 4.27 -1.01
CA LEU A 65 -9.38 2.89 -0.55
C LEU A 65 -8.37 2.51 0.53
N ILE A 66 -7.11 2.89 0.36
CA ILE A 66 -6.07 2.61 1.33
C ILE A 66 -6.35 3.31 2.65
N VAL A 67 -6.70 4.59 2.61
CA VAL A 67 -7.04 5.36 3.83
C VAL A 67 -8.21 4.72 4.56
N GLU A 68 -9.27 4.40 3.84
CA GLU A 68 -10.46 3.77 4.43
C GLU A 68 -10.11 2.42 5.08
N THR A 69 -9.31 1.61 4.41
CA THR A 69 -8.88 0.31 4.93
C THR A 69 -8.06 0.47 6.22
N LEU A 70 -7.10 1.41 6.22
CA LEU A 70 -6.29 1.68 7.40
C LEU A 70 -7.14 2.16 8.57
N GLU A 71 -8.08 3.07 8.33
CA GLU A 71 -8.96 3.58 9.37
C GLU A 71 -9.86 2.48 9.94
N ASN A 72 -10.39 1.61 9.08
CA ASN A 72 -11.23 0.49 9.51
C ASN A 72 -10.46 -0.54 10.37
N LEU A 73 -9.15 -0.59 10.23
CA LEU A 73 -8.27 -1.47 11.00
C LEU A 73 -7.61 -0.74 12.19
N ASP A 74 -8.04 0.48 12.48
CA ASP A 74 -7.50 1.31 13.55
C ASP A 74 -6.00 1.64 13.41
N VAL A 75 -5.48 1.60 12.19
CA VAL A 75 -4.14 2.10 11.90
C VAL A 75 -4.19 3.62 11.80
N GLY A 76 -3.29 4.31 12.51
CA GLY A 76 -3.23 5.77 12.49
C GLY A 76 -2.81 6.29 11.13
N THR A 77 -3.48 7.34 10.65
CA THR A 77 -3.25 7.96 9.35
C THR A 77 -2.85 9.42 9.45
N GLN A 78 -2.57 9.92 10.65
CA GLN A 78 -2.28 11.35 10.85
C GLN A 78 -1.01 11.82 10.14
N TYR A 79 -0.09 10.91 9.82
CA TYR A 79 1.16 11.22 9.13
C TYR A 79 1.14 10.78 7.67
N LEU A 80 -0.01 10.40 7.16
CA LEU A 80 -0.18 10.00 5.78
C LEU A 80 -0.41 11.24 4.91
N LYS A 81 0.38 11.37 3.86
CA LYS A 81 0.25 12.48 2.90
C LYS A 81 -0.48 12.07 1.64
N ARG A 82 -1.08 13.06 1.00
CA ARG A 82 -1.69 12.90 -0.34
C ARG A 82 -1.00 13.84 -1.30
N THR A 83 -0.89 13.45 -2.58
CA THR A 83 -0.27 14.28 -3.60
C THR A 83 -1.04 14.21 -4.91
N ASP A 84 -1.04 15.33 -5.65
CA ASP A 84 -1.56 15.38 -7.01
C ASP A 84 -0.47 15.09 -8.07
N GLU A 85 0.78 14.97 -7.66
CA GLU A 85 1.93 14.85 -8.57
C GLU A 85 2.11 13.45 -9.12
N ALA A 86 1.55 12.43 -8.46
CA ALA A 86 1.65 11.06 -8.91
C ALA A 86 0.49 10.24 -8.36
N ASN A 87 0.20 9.15 -9.03
CA ASN A 87 -0.85 8.22 -8.62
C ASN A 87 -0.38 7.29 -7.50
N THR A 88 -1.34 6.73 -6.77
CA THR A 88 -1.10 5.66 -5.80
C THR A 88 -0.47 4.47 -6.51
N ALA A 89 0.49 3.80 -5.86
CA ALA A 89 1.19 2.66 -6.42
C ALA A 89 0.24 1.47 -6.63
N LEU A 90 0.40 0.79 -7.75
CA LEU A 90 -0.35 -0.42 -8.08
C LEU A 90 0.63 -1.56 -8.36
N ALA A 91 0.25 -2.78 -8.03
CA ALA A 91 0.98 -3.98 -8.40
C ALA A 91 0.00 -5.00 -8.97
N PHE A 92 0.36 -5.57 -10.11
CA PHE A 92 -0.41 -6.64 -10.74
C PHE A 92 0.35 -7.94 -10.56
N VAL A 93 -0.34 -8.96 -10.07
CA VAL A 93 0.23 -10.27 -9.78
C VAL A 93 -0.21 -11.25 -10.84
N SER A 94 0.69 -12.10 -11.30
CA SER A 94 0.34 -13.29 -12.08
C SER A 94 0.76 -14.54 -11.33
N LEU A 95 0.00 -15.61 -11.49
CA LEU A 95 0.24 -16.89 -10.82
C LEU A 95 0.48 -17.96 -11.88
N THR A 96 1.61 -18.66 -11.78
CA THR A 96 1.92 -19.79 -12.65
C THR A 96 1.38 -21.10 -12.07
N LYS A 97 1.42 -22.19 -12.86
CA LYS A 97 1.01 -23.54 -12.43
C LYS A 97 1.72 -23.99 -11.15
N ASP A 98 2.99 -23.59 -11.01
CA ASP A 98 3.82 -24.00 -9.89
C ASP A 98 3.61 -23.13 -8.66
N GLY A 99 2.63 -22.21 -8.69
CA GLY A 99 2.36 -21.28 -7.60
C GLY A 99 3.36 -20.14 -7.51
N GLU A 100 4.25 -20.00 -8.48
CA GLU A 100 5.17 -18.87 -8.53
C GLU A 100 4.40 -17.58 -8.84
N ARG A 101 4.77 -16.50 -8.16
CA ARG A 101 4.18 -15.19 -8.38
C ARG A 101 5.13 -14.33 -9.20
N ASP A 102 4.58 -13.67 -10.20
CA ASP A 102 5.26 -12.63 -10.94
C ASP A 102 4.53 -11.30 -10.70
N PHE A 103 5.28 -10.20 -10.65
CA PHE A 103 4.72 -8.90 -10.32
C PHE A 103 5.01 -7.91 -11.43
N SER A 104 4.02 -7.07 -11.75
CA SER A 104 4.20 -5.89 -12.56
C SER A 104 3.83 -4.66 -11.74
N PHE A 105 4.82 -3.83 -11.43
CA PHE A 105 4.63 -2.65 -10.59
C PHE A 105 4.42 -1.41 -11.43
N TYR A 106 3.38 -0.64 -11.10
CA TYR A 106 3.11 0.66 -11.71
C TYR A 106 3.55 1.75 -10.74
N ARG A 107 4.88 2.02 -10.73
CA ARG A 107 5.55 2.93 -9.82
C ARG A 107 6.62 3.76 -10.54
N LYS A 108 6.28 4.39 -11.70
CA LYS A 108 7.27 5.13 -12.51
C LYS A 108 6.81 6.56 -12.80
N PRO A 109 6.85 7.50 -11.82
CA PRO A 109 6.86 7.30 -10.38
C PRO A 109 5.45 7.07 -9.82
N SER A 110 5.38 6.58 -8.59
CA SER A 110 4.15 6.56 -7.80
C SER A 110 4.26 7.53 -6.63
N ALA A 111 3.14 7.81 -5.97
CA ALA A 111 3.07 8.81 -4.91
C ALA A 111 4.04 8.53 -3.75
N ASP A 112 4.20 7.27 -3.36
CA ASP A 112 5.11 6.89 -2.28
C ASP A 112 6.57 7.18 -2.61
N MET A 113 6.95 7.14 -3.88
CA MET A 113 8.31 7.42 -4.32
C MET A 113 8.65 8.91 -4.30
N LEU A 114 7.64 9.77 -4.30
CA LEU A 114 7.81 11.22 -4.24
C LEU A 114 7.78 11.76 -2.81
N TYR A 115 7.72 10.88 -1.83
CA TYR A 115 7.73 11.26 -0.43
C TYR A 115 9.05 11.93 -0.06
N ASN A 116 8.96 13.13 0.57
CA ASN A 116 10.13 13.94 0.86
C ASN A 116 10.53 13.97 2.34
N GLY A 117 9.90 13.17 3.18
CA GLY A 117 10.26 13.08 4.60
C GLY A 117 9.73 14.18 5.50
N GLN A 118 8.95 15.13 4.99
CA GLN A 118 8.44 16.26 5.76
C GLN A 118 7.04 16.04 6.33
N ILE A 119 6.70 14.82 6.65
CA ILE A 119 5.37 14.47 7.15
C ILE A 119 5.13 14.97 8.57
N MET A 120 6.16 15.01 9.39
CA MET A 120 6.05 15.35 10.82
C MET A 120 6.42 16.79 11.13
N GLY A 121 6.36 17.68 10.14
CA GLY A 121 6.63 19.11 10.30
C GLY A 121 7.99 19.37 10.95
N ASN A 122 9.06 19.40 10.21
CA ASN A 122 10.43 19.65 10.69
C ASN A 122 10.96 18.68 11.76
N LYS A 123 10.23 17.63 12.09
CA LYS A 123 10.74 16.56 12.97
C LYS A 123 11.33 15.47 12.11
N GLN A 124 12.50 14.99 12.52
CA GLN A 124 13.11 13.84 11.85
C GLN A 124 12.40 12.56 12.25
N VAL A 125 12.14 11.71 11.27
CA VAL A 125 11.63 10.36 11.49
C VAL A 125 12.85 9.46 11.65
N CYS A 126 13.00 8.88 12.81
CA CYS A 126 14.09 7.95 13.08
C CYS A 126 13.64 6.53 12.91
#